data_d8a1c40e0efbd62d951cb84c17919dc0
#
_entry.id   d8a1c40e0efbd62d951cb84c17919dc0
#
_cell.length_a   1.000
_cell.length_b   1.000
_cell.length_c   1.000
_cell.angle_alpha   90.00
_cell.angle_beta   90.00
_cell.angle_gamma   90.00
#
_symmetry.space_group_name_H-M   'P 1'
#
loop_
_entity.id
_entity.type
_entity.pdbx_description
1 polymer ?
#
loop_
_entity_poly.entity_id
_entity_poly.type
_entity_poly.pdbx_seq_one_letter_code
_entity_poly.pdbx_strand_id
1 'polypeptide(L)' 'MIYIATFYSHFGAMRCKKTCDRAGLPARMMPVPRSLSSSCVTCVRIEADDAADIPRTEESEQIALEQEHGYRILWKAKDS' A
#
# COMPACT_ATOMS: atom_id res chain seq x y z
N MET A 1 -9.44 5.36 -7.77
CA MET A 1 -9.11 3.91 -7.64
C MET A 1 -8.54 3.67 -6.26
N ILE A 2 -8.75 2.48 -5.74
CA ILE A 2 -8.28 2.12 -4.40
C ILE A 2 -7.07 1.19 -4.51
N TYR A 3 -6.00 1.55 -3.83
CA TYR A 3 -4.77 0.77 -3.81
C TYR A 3 -4.46 0.32 -2.38
N ILE A 4 -3.85 -0.84 -2.27
CA ILE A 4 -3.36 -1.37 -1.00
C ILE A 4 -1.84 -1.45 -1.11
N ALA A 5 -1.15 -0.67 -0.29
CA ALA A 5 0.30 -0.68 -0.23
C ALA A 5 0.72 -1.45 1.01
N THR A 6 1.52 -2.49 0.83
CA THR A 6 2.06 -3.27 1.95
C THR A 6 3.54 -2.96 2.14
N PHE A 7 4.05 -3.24 3.32
CA PHE A 7 5.38 -2.83 3.73
C PHE A 7 6.07 -3.94 4.50
N TYR A 8 7.40 -3.84 4.61
CA TYR A 8 8.17 -4.81 5.37
C TYR A 8 8.02 -4.58 6.87
N SER A 9 7.66 -3.36 7.28
CA SER A 9 7.49 -3.03 8.69
C SER A 9 6.34 -2.07 8.91
N HIS A 10 5.85 -2.02 10.15
CA HIS A 10 4.82 -1.08 10.56
C HIS A 10 5.30 0.37 10.37
N PHE A 11 6.58 0.60 10.60
CA PHE A 11 7.19 1.92 10.42
C PHE A 11 7.06 2.41 8.97
N GLY A 12 7.27 1.50 8.01
CA GLY A 12 7.09 1.83 6.60
C GLY A 12 5.67 2.24 6.28
N ALA A 13 4.69 1.54 6.85
CA ALA A 13 3.28 1.88 6.67
C ALA A 13 2.97 3.27 7.25
N MET A 14 3.48 3.58 8.43
CA MET A 14 3.27 4.88 9.06
C MET A 14 3.85 6.02 8.21
N ARG A 15 5.05 5.83 7.69
CA ARG A 15 5.70 6.83 6.83
C ARG A 15 4.90 7.08 5.56
N CYS A 16 4.42 6.01 4.95
CA CYS A 16 3.59 6.11 3.74
C CYS A 16 2.32 6.90 4.03
N LYS A 17 1.65 6.60 5.13
CA LYS A 17 0.44 7.31 5.54
C LYS A 17 0.71 8.82 5.67
N LYS A 18 1.80 9.19 6.33
CA LYS A 18 2.17 10.60 6.48
C LYS A 18 2.45 11.27 5.15
N THR A 19 3.15 10.58 4.26
CA THR A 19 3.45 11.12 2.92
C THR A 19 2.17 11.34 2.12
N CYS A 20 1.23 10.39 2.18
CA CYS A 20 -0.06 10.53 1.52
C CYS A 20 -0.84 11.72 2.08
N ASP A 21 -0.84 11.88 3.39
CA ASP A 21 -1.53 13.01 4.03
C ASP A 21 -1.00 14.35 3.52
N ARG A 22 0.32 14.48 3.39
CA ARG A 22 0.96 15.68 2.87
C ARG A 22 0.62 15.93 1.40
N ALA A 23 0.49 14.86 0.64
CA ALA A 23 0.17 14.94 -0.78
C ALA A 23 -1.32 15.13 -1.05
N GLY A 24 -2.16 15.08 -0.02
CA GLY A 24 -3.59 15.21 -0.18
C GLY A 24 -4.27 13.94 -0.68
N LEU A 25 -3.60 12.80 -0.60
CA LEU A 25 -4.19 11.52 -0.98
C LEU A 25 -4.92 10.92 0.21
N PRO A 26 -6.22 10.62 0.06
CA PRO A 26 -6.95 9.92 1.12
C PRO A 26 -6.29 8.58 1.43
N ALA A 27 -5.89 8.38 2.66
CA ALA A 27 -5.16 7.18 3.06
C ALA A 27 -5.56 6.76 4.47
N ARG A 28 -5.52 5.45 4.72
CA ARG A 28 -5.89 4.89 6.00
C ARG A 28 -5.07 3.64 6.29
N MET A 29 -4.55 3.52 7.50
CA MET A 29 -3.88 2.29 7.94
C MET A 29 -4.93 1.26 8.32
N MET A 30 -4.69 0.01 7.95
CA MET A 30 -5.61 -1.09 8.23
C MET A 30 -4.86 -2.43 8.23
N PRO A 31 -5.48 -3.49 8.76
CA PRO A 31 -4.89 -4.83 8.64
C PRO A 31 -4.80 -5.25 7.17
N VAL A 32 -3.76 -6.00 6.84
CA VAL A 32 -3.60 -6.53 5.48
C VAL A 32 -4.74 -7.52 5.19
N PRO A 33 -5.43 -7.38 4.04
CA PRO A 33 -6.47 -8.33 3.66
C PRO A 33 -5.93 -9.76 3.55
N ARG A 34 -6.76 -10.74 3.89
CA ARG A 34 -6.37 -12.16 3.88
C ARG A 34 -5.83 -12.63 2.52
N SER A 35 -6.38 -12.09 1.46
CA SER A 35 -5.99 -12.49 0.10
C SER A 35 -4.64 -11.93 -0.33
N LEU A 36 -4.05 -11.05 0.47
CA LEU A 36 -2.72 -10.51 0.19
C LEU A 36 -1.73 -11.04 1.22
N SER A 37 -0.58 -11.49 0.74
CA SER A 37 0.51 -11.89 1.62
C SER A 37 1.41 -10.69 1.87
N SER A 38 1.84 -10.50 3.12
CA SER A 38 2.72 -9.41 3.47
C SER A 38 3.61 -9.80 4.65
N SER A 39 4.79 -9.20 4.70
CA SER A 39 5.72 -9.35 5.83
C SER A 39 5.20 -8.67 7.09
N CYS A 40 4.33 -7.69 6.95
CA CYS A 40 3.77 -6.93 8.05
C CYS A 40 2.25 -7.07 8.05
N VAL A 41 1.65 -7.03 9.25
CA VAL A 41 0.19 -7.15 9.38
C VAL A 41 -0.56 -5.88 9.04
N THR A 42 0.15 -4.75 8.91
CA THR A 42 -0.45 -3.45 8.64
C THR A 42 -0.16 -3.00 7.22
N CYS A 43 -1.17 -2.48 6.54
CA CYS A 43 -1.03 -1.87 5.22
C CYS A 43 -1.65 -0.48 5.21
N VAL A 44 -1.52 0.22 4.08
CA VAL A 44 -2.17 1.52 3.87
C VAL A 44 -3.11 1.40 2.69
N ARG A 45 -4.37 1.77 2.88
CA ARG A 45 -5.38 1.82 1.84
C ARG A 45 -5.39 3.26 1.31
N ILE A 46 -5.12 3.42 0.04
CA ILE A 46 -4.91 4.73 -0.57
C ILE A 46 -5.86 4.93 -1.75
N GLU A 47 -6.51 6.07 -1.80
CA GLU A 47 -7.32 6.46 -2.94
C GLU A 47 -6.50 7.40 -3.81
N ALA A 48 -6.30 7.02 -5.07
CA ALA A 48 -5.51 7.79 -6.02
C ALA A 48 -5.97 7.50 -7.44
N ASP A 49 -5.61 8.37 -8.38
CA ASP A 49 -5.98 8.19 -9.77
C ASP A 49 -5.07 7.18 -10.49
N ASP A 50 -3.84 7.08 -10.04
CA ASP A 50 -2.82 6.24 -10.69
C ASP A 50 -1.91 5.62 -9.65
N ALA A 51 -1.48 4.39 -9.90
CA ALA A 51 -0.53 3.70 -9.03
C ALA A 51 0.80 4.48 -8.89
N ALA A 52 1.16 5.27 -9.91
CA ALA A 52 2.38 6.08 -9.86
C ALA A 52 2.31 7.17 -8.78
N ASP A 53 1.11 7.53 -8.33
CA ASP A 53 0.94 8.54 -7.26
C ASP A 53 1.25 7.96 -5.87
N ILE A 54 1.33 6.65 -5.76
CA ILE A 54 1.58 5.99 -4.48
C ILE A 54 3.06 6.12 -4.12
N PRO A 55 3.40 6.66 -2.92
CA PRO A 55 4.80 6.77 -2.51
C PRO A 55 5.46 5.41 -2.37
N ARG A 56 6.66 5.29 -2.91
CA ARG A 56 7.47 4.08 -2.77
C ARG A 56 8.76 4.40 -2.05
N THR A 57 9.15 3.55 -1.11
CA THR A 57 10.38 3.68 -0.34
C THR A 57 11.04 2.32 -0.24
N GLU A 58 12.18 2.24 0.44
CA GLU A 58 12.87 0.97 0.73
C GLU A 58 12.00 0.02 1.53
N GLU A 59 11.04 0.55 2.29
CA GLU A 59 10.14 -0.26 3.11
C GLU A 59 8.92 -0.75 2.33
N SER A 60 8.72 -0.29 1.10
CA SER A 60 7.57 -0.70 0.27
C SER A 60 7.76 -2.12 -0.22
N GLU A 61 6.78 -2.97 0.05
CA GLU A 61 6.81 -4.38 -0.34
C GLU A 61 6.03 -4.65 -1.61
N GLN A 62 4.79 -4.16 -1.69
CA GLN A 62 3.97 -4.33 -2.88
C GLN A 62 2.86 -3.30 -2.93
N ILE A 63 2.31 -3.12 -4.13
CA ILE A 63 1.13 -2.28 -4.35
C ILE A 63 0.13 -3.11 -5.12
N ALA A 64 -1.09 -3.21 -4.59
CA ALA A 64 -2.18 -3.95 -5.21
C ALA A 64 -3.34 -3.01 -5.51
N LEU A 65 -4.05 -3.29 -6.59
CA LEU A 65 -5.27 -2.58 -6.95
C LEU A 65 -6.46 -3.34 -6.40
N GLU A 66 -7.33 -2.65 -5.66
CA GLU A 66 -8.58 -3.24 -5.17
C GLU A 66 -9.55 -3.37 -6.34
N GLN A 67 -10.08 -4.57 -6.52
CA GLN A 67 -11.05 -4.88 -7.56
C GLN A 67 -12.33 -5.39 -6.93
N GLU A 68 -13.37 -5.61 -7.73
CA GLU A 68 -14.67 -6.05 -7.23
C GLU A 68 -14.60 -7.36 -6.44
N HIS A 69 -13.77 -8.30 -6.88
CA HIS A 69 -13.68 -9.62 -6.27
C HIS A 69 -12.27 -9.96 -5.80
N GLY A 70 -11.51 -8.99 -5.35
CA GLY A 70 -10.18 -9.26 -4.83
C GLY A 70 -9.19 -8.16 -5.14
N TYR A 71 -7.92 -8.55 -5.25
CA TYR A 71 -6.83 -7.60 -5.44
C TYR A 71 -5.93 -8.06 -6.57
N ARG A 72 -5.45 -7.09 -7.35
CA ARG A 72 -4.49 -7.36 -8.42
C ARG A 72 -3.17 -6.72 -8.04
N ILE A 73 -2.11 -7.51 -7.93
CA ILE A 73 -0.79 -6.98 -7.62
C ILE A 73 -0.23 -6.27 -8.83
N LEU A 74 0.05 -4.98 -8.70
CA LEU A 74 0.59 -4.14 -9.77
C LEU A 74 2.09 -4.00 -9.69
N TRP A 75 2.65 -4.06 -8.49
CA TRP A 75 4.07 -3.87 -8.27
C TRP A 75 4.52 -4.64 -7.04
N LYS A 76 5.69 -5.24 -7.13
CA LYS A 76 6.37 -5.91 -6.01
C LYS A 76 7.81 -5.47 -5.95
N ALA A 77 8.32 -5.32 -4.73
CA ALA A 77 9.74 -5.06 -4.56
C ALA A 77 10.55 -6.26 -5.04
N LYS A 78 11.72 -5.97 -5.60
CA LYS A 78 12.53 -6.96 -6.29
C LYS A 78 13.01 -8.10 -5.41
N ASP A 79 13.27 -7.81 -4.14
CA ASP A 79 13.87 -8.76 -3.20
C ASP A 79 12.85 -9.40 -2.26
N SER A 80 11.60 -9.24 -2.54
CA SER A 80 10.56 -9.80 -1.69
C SER A 80 10.18 -11.21 -2.11
#